data_b70b1ad5c72ef93468744470a3cb7b29
#
_entry.id   b70b1ad5c72ef93468744470a3cb7b29
#
_cell.length_a   1.000
_cell.length_b   1.000
_cell.length_c   1.000
_cell.angle_alpha   90.00
_cell.angle_beta   90.00
_cell.angle_gamma   90.00
#
_symmetry.space_group_name_H-M   'P 1'
#
loop_
_entity.id
_entity.type
_entity.pdbx_description
1 polymer ?
#
loop_
_entity_poly.entity_id
_entity_poly.type
_entity_poly.pdbx_seq_one_letter_code
_entity_poly.pdbx_strand_id
1 'polypeptide(L)'
;TDMQAAIGVAQLEKFPGFVARRKHNFELLKSLLVEGGADAKLILPEPEPHSDPSWFGFLMTCQEGVDRETVVRYIEDHGVQTRMLFAGNLIKHPCFDEMRATGEGYRVVGSLDTTDRIMRDTFWVGLYPGMTDEKLRYMARIILEAIQQ
;
A
#
# COMPACT_ATOMS: atom_id res chain seq x y z
N THR A 1 13.02 -6.66 -30.26
CA THR A 1 13.75 -5.92 -31.31
C THR A 1 14.82 -5.02 -30.69
N ASP A 2 15.81 -4.61 -31.51
CA ASP A 2 16.89 -3.72 -31.05
C ASP A 2 16.38 -2.38 -30.52
N MET A 3 15.31 -1.85 -31.09
CA MET A 3 14.66 -0.63 -30.59
C MET A 3 14.09 -0.82 -29.19
N GLN A 4 13.45 -1.95 -28.90
CA GLN A 4 12.96 -2.27 -27.56
C GLN A 4 14.10 -2.45 -26.57
N ALA A 5 15.17 -3.10 -26.98
CA ALA A 5 16.38 -3.28 -26.17
C ALA A 5 17.06 -1.93 -25.85
N ALA A 6 17.16 -1.03 -26.83
CA ALA A 6 17.72 0.31 -26.65
C ALA A 6 16.93 1.13 -25.59
N ILE A 7 15.59 1.03 -25.58
CA ILE A 7 14.78 1.65 -24.53
C ILE A 7 15.14 1.04 -23.16
N GLY A 8 15.29 -0.29 -23.09
CA GLY A 8 15.68 -0.99 -21.86
C GLY A 8 17.05 -0.52 -21.34
N VAL A 9 18.04 -0.36 -22.21
CA VAL A 9 19.37 0.16 -21.84
C VAL A 9 19.27 1.57 -21.27
N ALA A 10 18.55 2.47 -21.95
CA ALA A 10 18.34 3.84 -21.47
C ALA A 10 17.60 3.93 -20.12
N GLN A 11 16.69 2.98 -19.84
CA GLN A 11 16.03 2.89 -18.53
C GLN A 11 16.96 2.33 -17.45
N LEU A 12 17.81 1.36 -17.80
CA LEU A 12 18.78 0.78 -16.88
C LEU A 12 19.81 1.81 -16.39
N GLU A 13 20.26 2.70 -17.26
CA GLU A 13 21.14 3.82 -16.89
C GLU A 13 20.50 4.76 -15.85
N LYS A 14 19.19 4.95 -15.90
CA LYS A 14 18.42 5.81 -14.95
C LYS A 14 18.03 5.07 -13.67
N PHE A 15 18.08 3.75 -13.68
CA PHE A 15 17.54 2.90 -12.61
C PHE A 15 18.08 3.24 -11.21
N PRO A 16 19.41 3.45 -10.99
CA PRO A 16 19.91 3.83 -9.67
C PRO A 16 19.27 5.10 -9.13
N GLY A 17 19.06 6.11 -9.99
CA GLY A 17 18.37 7.35 -9.63
C GLY A 17 16.90 7.12 -9.27
N PHE A 18 16.21 6.23 -9.97
CA PHE A 18 14.82 5.87 -9.66
C PHE A 18 14.71 5.17 -8.30
N VAL A 19 15.64 4.27 -7.99
CA VAL A 19 15.69 3.59 -6.69
C VAL A 19 15.91 4.61 -5.57
N ALA A 20 16.92 5.47 -5.70
CA ALA A 20 17.23 6.49 -4.70
C ALA A 20 16.03 7.44 -4.47
N ARG A 21 15.39 7.93 -5.55
CA ARG A 21 14.24 8.81 -5.43
C ARG A 21 13.03 8.12 -4.80
N ARG A 22 12.76 6.85 -5.11
CA ARG A 22 11.65 6.11 -4.51
C ARG A 22 11.86 5.89 -3.01
N LYS A 23 13.08 5.57 -2.59
CA LYS A 23 13.44 5.47 -1.16
C LYS A 23 13.24 6.81 -0.45
N HIS A 24 13.74 7.91 -1.02
CA HIS A 24 13.50 9.26 -0.49
C HIS A 24 12.00 9.54 -0.33
N ASN A 25 11.21 9.23 -1.34
CA ASN A 25 9.75 9.47 -1.31
C ASN A 25 9.07 8.67 -0.20
N PHE A 26 9.50 7.43 0.02
CA PHE A 26 8.99 6.59 1.10
C PHE A 26 9.32 7.18 2.48
N GLU A 27 10.58 7.52 2.72
CA GLU A 27 11.02 8.09 3.99
C GLU A 27 10.37 9.45 4.28
N LEU A 28 10.24 10.31 3.27
CA LEU A 28 9.57 11.60 3.42
C LEU A 28 8.09 11.42 3.79
N LEU A 29 7.37 10.54 3.10
CA LEU A 29 5.96 10.29 3.40
C LEU A 29 5.81 9.72 4.81
N LYS A 30 6.65 8.75 5.18
CA LYS A 30 6.66 8.13 6.50
C LYS A 30 6.90 9.16 7.61
N SER A 31 7.94 9.99 7.49
CA SER A 31 8.26 11.01 8.49
C SER A 31 7.10 11.99 8.68
N LEU A 32 6.50 12.48 7.59
CA LEU A 32 5.35 13.38 7.66
C LEU A 32 4.14 12.76 8.35
N LEU A 33 3.87 11.48 8.11
CA LEU A 33 2.77 10.75 8.74
C LEU A 33 3.03 10.53 10.25
N VAL A 34 4.25 10.14 10.61
CA VAL A 34 4.65 9.97 12.03
C VAL A 34 4.63 11.30 12.77
N GLU A 35 5.18 12.37 12.19
CA GLU A 35 5.13 13.73 12.76
C GLU A 35 3.70 14.21 12.97
N GLY A 36 2.78 13.80 12.09
CA GLY A 36 1.34 14.08 12.20
C GLY A 36 0.57 13.13 13.13
N GLY A 37 1.22 12.16 13.78
CA GLY A 37 0.61 11.22 14.73
C GLY A 37 -0.22 10.12 14.08
N ALA A 38 0.04 9.78 12.81
CA ALA A 38 -0.69 8.73 12.11
C ALA A 38 -0.50 7.33 12.73
N ASP A 39 0.63 7.08 13.38
CA ASP A 39 0.98 5.83 14.04
C ASP A 39 0.03 5.45 15.20
N ALA A 40 -0.70 6.41 15.75
CA ALA A 40 -1.78 6.16 16.71
C ALA A 40 -3.02 5.49 16.09
N LYS A 41 -3.23 5.62 14.78
CA LYS A 41 -4.42 5.15 14.04
C LYS A 41 -4.12 4.20 12.89
N LEU A 42 -2.89 4.20 12.40
CA LEU A 42 -2.42 3.37 11.30
C LEU A 42 -1.17 2.58 11.70
N ILE A 43 -1.10 1.33 11.29
CA ILE A 43 0.15 0.58 11.28
C ILE A 43 0.87 0.96 9.99
N LEU A 44 2.05 1.55 10.13
CA LEU A 44 2.88 1.99 9.02
C LEU A 44 3.92 0.91 8.65
N PRO A 45 4.40 0.89 7.40
CA PRO A 45 5.31 -0.15 6.94
C PRO A 45 6.72 0.03 7.51
N GLU A 46 7.32 -1.08 7.90
CA GLU A 46 8.70 -1.18 8.35
C GLU A 46 9.46 -2.19 7.49
N PRO A 47 10.71 -1.92 7.11
CA PRO A 47 11.53 -2.90 6.44
C PRO A 47 11.93 -4.03 7.40
N GLU A 48 11.96 -5.26 6.89
CA GLU A 48 12.50 -6.39 7.63
C GLU A 48 14.02 -6.23 7.85
N PRO A 49 14.57 -6.77 8.95
CA PRO A 49 16.00 -6.75 9.19
C PRO A 49 16.78 -7.30 7.99
N HIS A 50 17.89 -6.66 7.65
CA HIS A 50 18.76 -7.01 6.52
C HIS A 50 18.12 -6.85 5.12
N SER A 51 17.01 -6.12 5.02
CA SER A 51 16.40 -5.75 3.73
C SER A 51 16.70 -4.29 3.39
N ASP A 52 16.70 -3.99 2.08
CA ASP A 52 16.86 -2.63 1.56
C ASP A 52 15.82 -2.38 0.45
N PRO A 53 14.53 -2.29 0.82
CA PRO A 53 13.44 -2.24 -0.13
C PRO A 53 13.36 -0.91 -0.87
N SER A 54 12.93 -0.98 -2.13
CA SER A 54 12.50 0.15 -2.91
C SER A 54 11.02 -0.03 -3.24
N TRP A 55 10.16 0.26 -2.27
CA TRP A 55 8.73 0.02 -2.38
C TRP A 55 8.06 0.92 -3.42
N PHE A 56 7.16 0.34 -4.20
CA PHE A 56 6.32 1.05 -5.17
C PHE A 56 5.00 1.56 -4.57
N GLY A 57 4.70 1.18 -3.34
CA GLY A 57 3.53 1.58 -2.58
C GLY A 57 3.83 1.74 -1.10
N PHE A 58 3.10 2.64 -0.47
CA PHE A 58 3.13 2.87 0.98
C PHE A 58 1.92 2.18 1.60
N LEU A 59 2.15 1.04 2.25
CA LEU A 59 1.11 0.19 2.83
C LEU A 59 0.70 0.71 4.20
N MET A 60 -0.60 0.77 4.45
CA MET A 60 -1.16 1.20 5.72
C MET A 60 -2.25 0.23 6.16
N THR A 61 -2.28 -0.11 7.44
CA THR A 61 -3.37 -0.92 8.02
C THR A 61 -4.05 -0.11 9.11
N CYS A 62 -5.35 0.09 8.97
CA CYS A 62 -6.15 0.78 9.99
C CYS A 62 -6.12 0.01 11.31
N GLN A 63 -5.92 0.75 12.42
CA GLN A 63 -6.02 0.19 13.76
C GLN A 63 -7.50 0.07 14.18
N GLU A 64 -7.73 -0.60 15.30
CA GLU A 64 -9.07 -0.78 15.85
C GLU A 64 -9.76 0.59 16.08
N GLY A 65 -11.02 0.68 15.67
CA GLY A 65 -11.79 1.92 15.74
C GLY A 65 -11.63 2.86 14.54
N VAL A 66 -10.76 2.54 13.57
CA VAL A 66 -10.61 3.31 12.33
C VAL A 66 -11.24 2.55 11.16
N ASP A 67 -12.29 3.12 10.57
CA ASP A 67 -12.95 2.51 9.41
C ASP A 67 -12.18 2.80 8.11
N ARG A 68 -11.57 1.75 7.54
CA ARG A 68 -10.80 1.86 6.30
C ARG A 68 -11.64 2.42 5.14
N GLU A 69 -12.92 2.07 5.04
CA GLU A 69 -13.75 2.51 3.92
C GLU A 69 -13.94 4.03 3.95
N THR A 70 -14.20 4.59 5.12
CA THR A 70 -14.29 6.04 5.33
C THR A 70 -12.98 6.74 5.02
N VAL A 71 -11.85 6.21 5.51
CA VAL A 71 -10.51 6.75 5.26
C VAL A 71 -10.19 6.75 3.75
N VAL A 72 -10.39 5.62 3.09
CA VAL A 72 -10.10 5.46 1.65
C VAL A 72 -10.98 6.39 0.81
N ARG A 73 -12.27 6.48 1.11
CA ARG A 73 -13.19 7.37 0.38
C ARG A 73 -12.75 8.83 0.50
N TYR A 74 -12.41 9.28 1.71
CA TYR A 74 -11.90 10.64 1.90
C TYR A 74 -10.65 10.91 1.07
N ILE A 75 -9.68 9.99 1.11
CA ILE A 75 -8.43 10.11 0.36
C ILE A 75 -8.69 10.21 -1.15
N GLU A 76 -9.57 9.36 -1.69
CA GLU A 76 -9.90 9.33 -3.12
C GLU A 76 -10.70 10.55 -3.57
N ASP A 77 -11.62 11.04 -2.75
CA ASP A 77 -12.39 12.27 -3.01
C ASP A 77 -11.47 13.51 -3.06
N HIS A 78 -10.29 13.43 -2.43
CA HIS A 78 -9.26 14.48 -2.49
C HIS A 78 -8.16 14.21 -3.54
N GLY A 79 -8.43 13.33 -4.52
CA GLY A 79 -7.59 13.10 -5.69
C GLY A 79 -6.33 12.28 -5.43
N VAL A 80 -6.22 11.59 -4.31
CA VAL A 80 -5.14 10.63 -4.01
C VAL A 80 -5.67 9.21 -4.24
N GLN A 81 -5.11 8.52 -5.22
CA GLN A 81 -5.56 7.18 -5.58
C GLN A 81 -5.06 6.14 -4.57
N THR A 82 -5.96 5.27 -4.12
CA THR A 82 -5.64 4.15 -3.24
C THR A 82 -5.77 2.80 -3.95
N ARG A 83 -5.27 1.75 -3.32
CA ARG A 83 -5.45 0.35 -3.71
C ARG A 83 -5.61 -0.51 -2.47
N MET A 84 -6.46 -1.53 -2.58
CA MET A 84 -6.53 -2.58 -1.57
C MET A 84 -5.33 -3.52 -1.70
N LEU A 85 -4.99 -4.23 -0.62
CA LEU A 85 -3.89 -5.20 -0.67
C LEU A 85 -4.32 -6.44 -1.46
N PHE A 86 -4.26 -6.31 -2.79
CA PHE A 86 -4.58 -7.33 -3.78
C PHE A 86 -5.91 -8.05 -3.51
N ALA A 87 -5.91 -9.39 -3.59
CA ALA A 87 -7.11 -10.20 -3.43
C ALA A 87 -7.54 -10.43 -1.98
N GLY A 88 -6.66 -10.19 -1.00
CA GLY A 88 -6.95 -10.50 0.41
C GLY A 88 -7.17 -12.01 0.64
N ASN A 89 -8.26 -12.37 1.32
CA ASN A 89 -8.60 -13.78 1.57
C ASN A 89 -9.32 -14.39 0.37
N LEU A 90 -8.59 -15.17 -0.44
CA LEU A 90 -9.09 -15.76 -1.68
C LEU A 90 -10.35 -16.62 -1.48
N ILE A 91 -10.41 -17.41 -0.41
CA ILE A 91 -11.55 -18.29 -0.20
C ILE A 91 -12.86 -17.54 0.12
N LYS A 92 -12.78 -16.23 0.41
CA LYS A 92 -13.97 -15.39 0.63
C LYS A 92 -14.49 -14.71 -0.64
N HIS A 93 -13.80 -14.88 -1.75
CA HIS A 93 -14.27 -14.32 -3.02
C HIS A 93 -15.48 -15.09 -3.57
N PRO A 94 -16.43 -14.41 -4.21
CA PRO A 94 -17.67 -15.04 -4.73
C PRO A 94 -17.42 -16.18 -5.72
N CYS A 95 -16.32 -16.13 -6.48
CA CYS A 95 -15.96 -17.22 -7.41
C CYS A 95 -15.64 -18.56 -6.72
N PHE A 96 -15.46 -18.57 -5.41
CA PHE A 96 -15.20 -19.77 -4.60
C PHE A 96 -16.38 -20.14 -3.70
N ASP A 97 -17.57 -19.59 -3.90
CA ASP A 97 -18.77 -19.87 -3.10
C ASP A 97 -19.14 -21.36 -3.11
N GLU A 98 -19.10 -21.99 -4.31
CA GLU A 98 -19.39 -23.41 -4.46
C GLU A 98 -18.38 -24.29 -3.70
N MET A 99 -17.09 -23.97 -3.80
CA MET A 99 -16.04 -24.69 -3.06
C MET A 99 -16.24 -24.56 -1.55
N ARG A 100 -16.64 -23.37 -1.06
CA ARG A 100 -16.96 -23.20 0.37
C ARG A 100 -18.18 -23.99 0.80
N ALA A 101 -19.22 -24.05 -0.04
CA ALA A 101 -20.45 -24.77 0.24
C ALA A 101 -20.24 -26.30 0.31
N THR A 102 -19.38 -26.84 -0.56
CA THR A 102 -19.08 -28.28 -0.61
C THR A 102 -17.96 -28.68 0.38
N GLY A 103 -17.08 -27.75 0.74
CA GLY A 103 -15.88 -28.04 1.51
C GLY A 103 -14.78 -28.77 0.72
N GLU A 104 -14.92 -28.87 -0.59
CA GLU A 104 -14.00 -29.58 -1.48
C GLU A 104 -13.12 -28.63 -2.30
N GLY A 105 -11.99 -29.13 -2.79
CA GLY A 105 -11.10 -28.41 -3.71
C GLY A 105 -10.14 -27.42 -3.04
N TYR A 106 -10.17 -27.23 -1.72
CA TYR A 106 -9.24 -26.38 -0.98
C TYR A 106 -8.91 -26.92 0.41
N ARG A 107 -7.84 -26.39 0.98
CA ARG A 107 -7.44 -26.69 2.37
C ARG A 107 -7.05 -25.40 3.08
N VAL A 108 -7.57 -25.19 4.28
CA VAL A 108 -7.14 -24.14 5.21
C VAL A 108 -6.17 -24.74 6.22
N VAL A 109 -5.05 -24.07 6.44
CA VAL A 109 -4.06 -24.46 7.45
C VAL A 109 -4.00 -23.36 8.51
N GLY A 110 -4.39 -23.69 9.73
CA GLY A 110 -4.48 -22.75 10.84
C GLY A 110 -5.65 -21.76 10.70
N SER A 111 -5.56 -20.63 11.42
CA SER A 111 -6.52 -19.53 11.34
C SER A 111 -6.19 -18.59 10.17
N LEU A 112 -7.21 -18.00 9.56
CA LEU A 112 -7.09 -16.94 8.57
C LEU A 112 -7.45 -15.55 9.12
N ASP A 113 -7.49 -15.39 10.45
CA ASP A 113 -7.91 -14.14 11.10
C ASP A 113 -7.02 -12.95 10.70
N THR A 114 -5.70 -13.17 10.61
CA THR A 114 -4.76 -12.15 10.14
C THR A 114 -5.00 -11.80 8.67
N THR A 115 -5.26 -12.79 7.81
CA THR A 115 -5.58 -12.58 6.40
C THR A 115 -6.89 -11.79 6.25
N ASP A 116 -7.89 -12.11 7.06
CA ASP A 116 -9.16 -11.39 7.10
C ASP A 116 -8.99 -9.94 7.58
N ARG A 117 -8.17 -9.74 8.61
CA ARG A 117 -7.83 -8.39 9.09
C ARG A 117 -7.14 -7.58 8.00
N ILE A 118 -6.15 -8.15 7.33
CA ILE A 118 -5.46 -7.49 6.21
C ILE A 118 -6.45 -7.14 5.10
N MET A 119 -7.32 -8.06 4.72
CA MET A 119 -8.34 -7.82 3.69
C MET A 119 -9.29 -6.69 4.06
N ARG A 120 -9.68 -6.60 5.33
CA ARG A 120 -10.63 -5.61 5.80
C ARG A 120 -9.99 -4.23 6.03
N ASP A 121 -8.79 -4.19 6.62
CA ASP A 121 -8.25 -2.98 7.24
C ASP A 121 -7.06 -2.38 6.48
N THR A 122 -6.51 -3.07 5.46
CA THR A 122 -5.28 -2.65 4.77
C THR A 122 -5.57 -2.01 3.41
N PHE A 123 -4.86 -0.93 3.11
CA PHE A 123 -4.82 -0.26 1.82
C PHE A 123 -3.42 0.33 1.58
N TRP A 124 -3.15 0.83 0.38
CA TRP A 124 -1.89 1.48 0.06
C TRP A 124 -2.05 2.60 -0.95
N VAL A 125 -1.11 3.54 -0.93
CA VAL A 125 -0.95 4.61 -1.90
C VAL A 125 0.31 4.39 -2.72
N GLY A 126 0.28 4.76 -4.01
CA GLY A 126 1.41 4.56 -4.91
C GLY A 126 2.59 5.47 -4.60
N LEU A 127 3.80 4.93 -4.75
CA LEU A 127 5.05 5.71 -4.72
C LEU A 127 5.85 5.46 -6.00
N TYR A 128 6.24 6.53 -6.68
CA TYR A 128 7.05 6.44 -7.90
C TYR A 128 8.07 7.57 -7.97
N PRO A 129 9.15 7.42 -8.75
CA PRO A 129 10.25 8.40 -8.77
C PRO A 129 9.88 9.80 -9.22
N GLY A 130 8.82 9.95 -10.02
CA GLY A 130 8.36 11.25 -10.53
C GLY A 130 7.53 12.08 -9.54
N MET A 131 7.30 11.61 -8.32
CA MET A 131 6.60 12.39 -7.30
C MET A 131 7.52 13.47 -6.74
N THR A 132 6.98 14.70 -6.65
CA THR A 132 7.67 15.81 -5.99
C THR A 132 7.41 15.78 -4.48
N ASP A 133 8.28 16.43 -3.71
CA ASP A 133 8.09 16.55 -2.27
C ASP A 133 6.80 17.31 -1.91
N GLU A 134 6.36 18.24 -2.77
CA GLU A 134 5.07 18.92 -2.61
C GLU A 134 3.89 17.96 -2.71
N LYS A 135 3.90 17.05 -3.71
CA LYS A 135 2.88 16.01 -3.85
C LYS A 135 2.85 15.06 -2.65
N LEU A 136 4.01 14.72 -2.11
CA LEU A 136 4.12 13.87 -0.91
C LEU A 136 3.58 14.57 0.33
N ARG A 137 3.86 15.87 0.51
CA ARG A 137 3.28 16.69 1.60
C ARG A 137 1.78 16.81 1.47
N TYR A 138 1.27 17.01 0.25
CA TYR A 138 -0.18 16.99 0.00
C TYR A 138 -0.79 15.65 0.39
N MET A 139 -0.22 14.54 -0.08
CA MET A 139 -0.67 13.19 0.22
C MET A 139 -0.68 12.91 1.73
N ALA A 140 0.41 13.26 2.43
CA ALA A 140 0.49 13.10 3.88
C ALA A 140 -0.62 13.88 4.59
N ARG A 141 -0.86 15.14 4.22
CA ARG A 141 -1.93 15.98 4.78
C ARG A 141 -3.29 15.34 4.60
N ILE A 142 -3.62 14.87 3.38
CA ILE A 142 -4.90 14.23 3.10
C ILE A 142 -5.09 12.94 3.90
N ILE A 143 -4.04 12.12 4.05
CA ILE A 143 -4.11 10.91 4.88
C ILE A 143 -4.35 11.26 6.35
N LEU A 144 -3.64 12.28 6.87
CA LEU A 144 -3.83 12.74 8.25
C LEU A 144 -5.22 13.31 8.51
N GLU A 145 -5.81 14.03 7.56
CA GLU A 145 -7.19 14.51 7.63
C GLU A 145 -8.19 13.34 7.58
N ALA A 146 -7.94 12.35 6.71
CA ALA A 146 -8.80 11.19 6.54
C ALA A 146 -8.96 10.36 7.82
N ILE A 147 -7.88 10.15 8.56
CA ILE A 147 -7.91 9.37 9.80
C ILE A 147 -8.54 10.12 10.98
N GLN A 148 -8.95 11.37 10.82
CA GLN A 148 -9.68 12.13 11.84
C GLN A 148 -11.20 12.08 11.65
N GLN A 149 -11.67 11.53 10.50
CA GLN A 149 -13.10 11.37 10.22
C GLN A 149 -13.70 10.30 11.13
#